data_cc229fe73304b1982876d55a2f63c8fb
#
_entry.id   cc229fe73304b1982876d55a2f63c8fb
#
_cell.length_a   1.000
_cell.length_b   1.000
_cell.length_c   1.000
_cell.angle_alpha   90.00
_cell.angle_beta   90.00
_cell.angle_gamma   90.00
#
_symmetry.space_group_name_H-M   'P 1'
#
loop_
_entity.id
_entity.type
_entity.pdbx_description
1 polymer ?
#
loop_
_entity_poly.entity_id
_entity_poly.type
_entity_poly.pdbx_seq_one_letter_code
_entity_poly.pdbx_strand_id
1 'polypeptide(L)'
;ADLINQLYQGKLKDYVRCLECGYESWRIDTYLDIPLVIRPFGASQAYGSVEEALQAFIQPETLDGPNQYFCERCKKKCDARKGLRFLHFPYLLTLQLKRFDFDYTTMHRIKLNDRMTFPEELDMSPFIDVEDEVRAAITLRLD
;
A
#
# COMPACT_ATOMS: atom_id res chain seq x y z
N ALA A 1 6.18 -19.46 18.04
CA ALA A 1 6.46 -18.13 17.45
C ALA A 1 6.18 -18.14 15.95
N ASP A 2 6.61 -19.21 15.30
CA ASP A 2 6.51 -19.30 13.85
C ASP A 2 5.08 -19.47 13.35
N LEU A 3 4.22 -20.09 14.14
CA LEU A 3 2.82 -20.29 13.77
C LEU A 3 2.08 -18.95 13.65
N ILE A 4 2.31 -18.03 14.57
CA ILE A 4 1.70 -16.71 14.54
C ILE A 4 2.20 -15.94 13.33
N ASN A 5 3.50 -15.97 13.05
CA ASN A 5 4.09 -15.31 11.89
C ASN A 5 3.56 -15.88 10.58
N GLN A 6 3.39 -17.19 10.48
CA GLN A 6 2.82 -17.83 9.29
C GLN A 6 1.37 -17.44 9.07
N LEU A 7 0.59 -17.26 10.14
CA LEU A 7 -0.82 -16.91 10.04
C LEU A 7 -1.03 -15.43 9.72
N TYR A 8 -0.21 -14.54 10.25
CA TYR A 8 -0.48 -13.09 10.21
C TYR A 8 0.56 -12.26 9.47
N GLN A 9 1.76 -12.80 9.21
CA GLN A 9 2.84 -12.00 8.63
C GLN A 9 2.89 -12.11 7.12
N GLY A 10 2.87 -10.97 6.45
CA GLY A 10 3.09 -10.87 5.02
C GLY A 10 4.36 -10.12 4.69
N LYS A 11 4.66 -9.96 3.40
CA LYS A 11 5.83 -9.24 2.92
C LYS A 11 5.45 -8.24 1.86
N LEU A 12 6.04 -7.06 1.96
CA LEU A 12 5.92 -5.95 1.02
C LEU A 12 7.27 -5.64 0.43
N LYS A 13 7.28 -5.25 -0.84
CA LYS A 13 8.45 -4.67 -1.51
C LYS A 13 8.27 -3.16 -1.57
N ASP A 14 9.18 -2.42 -0.92
CA ASP A 14 9.26 -0.97 -1.00
C ASP A 14 10.32 -0.64 -2.04
N TYR A 15 9.93 0.00 -3.14
CA TYR A 15 10.83 0.23 -4.27
C TYR A 15 10.87 1.69 -4.69
N VAL A 16 12.00 2.08 -5.26
CA VAL A 16 12.18 3.34 -5.99
C VAL A 16 12.80 3.02 -7.33
N ARG A 17 12.16 3.43 -8.41
CA ARG A 17 12.63 3.19 -9.77
C ARG A 17 12.99 4.49 -10.45
N CYS A 18 14.23 4.62 -10.90
CA CYS A 18 14.67 5.76 -11.69
C CYS A 18 14.01 5.71 -13.08
N LEU A 19 13.37 6.82 -13.47
CA LEU A 19 12.71 6.89 -14.76
C LEU A 19 13.66 7.13 -15.93
N GLU A 20 14.90 7.57 -15.66
CA GLU A 20 15.90 7.79 -16.71
C GLU A 20 16.64 6.51 -17.11
N CYS A 21 17.17 5.77 -16.11
CA CYS A 21 17.95 4.55 -16.40
C CYS A 21 17.19 3.25 -16.12
N GLY A 22 16.05 3.31 -15.46
CA GLY A 22 15.25 2.14 -15.14
C GLY A 22 15.75 1.33 -13.94
N TYR A 23 16.81 1.80 -13.26
CA TYR A 23 17.33 1.10 -12.08
C TYR A 23 16.33 1.14 -10.94
N GLU A 24 16.07 -0.01 -10.37
CA GLU A 24 15.14 -0.15 -9.24
C GLU A 24 15.91 -0.54 -7.98
N SER A 25 15.81 0.32 -6.96
CA SER A 25 16.29 0.02 -5.62
C SER A 25 15.10 -0.41 -4.78
N TRP A 26 15.24 -1.49 -4.02
CA TRP A 26 14.11 -2.05 -3.28
C TRP A 26 14.54 -2.65 -1.96
N ARG A 27 13.55 -2.75 -1.08
CA ARG A 27 13.71 -3.35 0.25
C ARG A 27 12.47 -4.19 0.54
N ILE A 28 12.67 -5.31 1.21
CA ILE A 28 11.56 -6.17 1.63
C ILE A 28 11.26 -5.88 3.10
N ASP A 29 10.00 -5.52 3.36
CA ASP A 29 9.51 -5.29 4.72
C ASP A 29 8.45 -6.34 5.06
N THR A 30 8.40 -6.73 6.33
CA THR A 30 7.34 -7.59 6.83
C THR A 30 6.22 -6.75 7.42
N TYR A 31 4.99 -7.27 7.37
CA TYR A 31 3.84 -6.57 7.94
C TYR A 31 2.91 -7.56 8.66
N LEU A 32 2.24 -7.08 9.68
CA LEU A 32 1.21 -7.83 10.40
C LEU A 32 -0.20 -7.34 10.07
N ASP A 33 -0.32 -6.09 9.69
CA ASP A 33 -1.56 -5.49 9.20
C ASP A 33 -1.26 -4.53 8.06
N ILE A 34 -2.29 -4.20 7.30
CA ILE A 34 -2.21 -3.22 6.22
C ILE A 34 -3.06 -2.01 6.65
N PRO A 35 -2.43 -0.85 6.89
CA PRO A 35 -3.18 0.36 7.23
C PRO A 35 -3.75 0.99 5.96
N LEU A 36 -5.06 0.98 5.84
CA LEU A 36 -5.75 1.55 4.69
C LEU A 36 -6.28 2.94 5.02
N VAL A 37 -5.91 3.91 4.19
CA VAL A 37 -6.45 5.26 4.28
C VAL A 37 -7.87 5.24 3.73
N ILE A 38 -8.84 5.75 4.50
CA ILE A 38 -10.23 5.81 4.08
C ILE A 38 -10.46 7.03 3.18
N ARG A 39 -9.86 8.16 3.54
CA ARG A 39 -10.00 9.40 2.80
C ARG A 39 -8.62 9.94 2.45
N PRO A 40 -8.32 10.22 1.16
CA PRO A 40 -7.07 10.85 0.80
C PRO A 40 -6.91 12.21 1.47
N PHE A 41 -5.68 12.60 1.80
CA PHE A 41 -5.40 13.89 2.41
C PHE A 41 -5.92 15.03 1.52
N GLY A 42 -6.73 15.92 2.11
CA GLY A 42 -7.31 17.06 1.39
C GLY A 42 -8.49 16.73 0.50
N ALA A 43 -8.90 15.46 0.40
CA ALA A 43 -10.05 15.08 -0.40
C ALA A 43 -11.36 15.28 0.34
N SER A 44 -12.41 15.64 -0.40
CA SER A 44 -13.75 15.83 0.16
C SER A 44 -14.51 14.50 0.26
N GLN A 45 -14.08 13.47 -0.48
CA GLN A 45 -14.75 12.18 -0.51
C GLN A 45 -13.79 11.06 -0.13
N ALA A 46 -14.32 10.05 0.55
CA ALA A 46 -13.58 8.85 0.91
C ALA A 46 -13.61 7.83 -0.22
N TYR A 47 -12.73 6.82 -0.14
CA TYR A 47 -12.83 5.65 -0.98
C TYR A 47 -14.11 4.89 -0.66
N GLY A 48 -14.82 4.41 -1.68
CA GLY A 48 -16.10 3.73 -1.49
C GLY A 48 -15.97 2.26 -1.13
N SER A 49 -14.79 1.65 -1.35
CA SER A 49 -14.60 0.22 -1.14
C SER A 49 -13.19 -0.09 -0.66
N VAL A 50 -13.03 -1.29 -0.10
CA VAL A 50 -11.73 -1.81 0.31
C VAL A 50 -10.80 -1.97 -0.89
N GLU A 51 -11.33 -2.38 -2.06
CA GLU A 51 -10.54 -2.53 -3.28
C GLU A 51 -9.94 -1.18 -3.71
N GLU A 52 -10.72 -0.11 -3.64
CA GLU A 52 -10.20 1.23 -3.96
C GLU A 52 -9.11 1.65 -3.00
N ALA A 53 -9.29 1.39 -1.71
CA ALA A 53 -8.28 1.71 -0.69
C ALA A 53 -7.01 0.90 -0.87
N LEU A 54 -7.12 -0.39 -1.21
CA LEU A 54 -5.96 -1.24 -1.52
C LEU A 54 -5.25 -0.78 -2.78
N GLN A 55 -5.98 -0.40 -3.81
CA GLN A 55 -5.40 0.13 -5.04
C GLN A 55 -4.62 1.41 -4.75
N ALA A 56 -5.16 2.28 -3.91
CA ALA A 56 -4.47 3.50 -3.49
C ALA A 56 -3.22 3.20 -2.66
N PHE A 57 -3.25 2.15 -1.84
CA PHE A 57 -2.12 1.76 -1.01
C PHE A 57 -0.91 1.36 -1.85
N ILE A 58 -1.11 0.71 -2.99
CA ILE A 58 -0.04 0.28 -3.88
C ILE A 58 0.18 1.24 -5.06
N GLN A 59 -0.57 2.33 -5.15
CA GLN A 59 -0.43 3.30 -6.24
C GLN A 59 0.95 3.95 -6.19
N PRO A 60 1.73 3.90 -7.29
CA PRO A 60 3.05 4.53 -7.31
C PRO A 60 2.96 6.05 -7.18
N GLU A 61 3.91 6.61 -6.46
CA GLU A 61 4.10 8.04 -6.32
C GLU A 61 5.23 8.49 -7.23
N THR A 62 5.05 9.61 -7.94
CA THR A 62 6.09 10.18 -8.78
C THR A 62 6.93 11.16 -7.96
N LEU A 63 8.24 10.94 -7.97
CA LEU A 63 9.20 11.85 -7.35
C LEU A 63 9.80 12.73 -8.43
N ASP A 64 9.44 14.02 -8.45
CA ASP A 64 9.89 14.97 -9.44
C ASP A 64 10.09 16.35 -8.82
N GLY A 65 10.54 17.33 -9.62
CA GLY A 65 10.77 18.69 -9.16
C GLY A 65 11.69 18.72 -7.93
N PRO A 66 11.27 19.38 -6.83
CA PRO A 66 12.09 19.44 -5.62
C PRO A 66 12.22 18.11 -4.90
N ASN A 67 11.42 17.11 -5.24
CA ASN A 67 11.42 15.79 -4.59
C ASN A 67 12.09 14.70 -5.42
N GLN A 68 12.94 15.07 -6.38
CA GLN A 68 13.62 14.10 -7.21
C GLN A 68 14.49 13.15 -6.38
N TYR A 69 14.62 11.92 -6.88
CA TYR A 69 15.43 10.86 -6.29
C TYR A 69 16.88 10.94 -6.80
N PHE A 70 17.86 10.82 -5.89
CA PHE A 70 19.25 10.73 -6.31
C PHE A 70 19.54 9.28 -6.75
N CYS A 71 19.76 9.10 -8.04
CA CYS A 71 20.05 7.79 -8.61
C CYS A 71 21.56 7.50 -8.55
N GLU A 72 21.93 6.40 -7.89
CA GLU A 72 23.32 5.99 -7.76
C GLU A 72 23.95 5.63 -9.10
N ARG A 73 23.15 5.18 -10.06
CA ARG A 73 23.64 4.83 -11.39
C ARG A 73 23.83 6.07 -12.27
N CYS A 74 22.88 6.97 -12.24
CA CYS A 74 22.95 8.22 -13.02
C CYS A 74 23.89 9.24 -12.37
N LYS A 75 24.19 9.08 -11.07
CA LYS A 75 25.00 10.01 -10.28
C LYS A 75 24.43 11.42 -10.24
N LYS A 76 23.11 11.54 -10.30
CA LYS A 76 22.39 12.81 -10.25
C LYS A 76 20.97 12.60 -9.77
N LYS A 77 20.27 13.68 -9.47
CA LYS A 77 18.87 13.65 -9.16
C LYS A 77 18.05 13.42 -10.42
N CYS A 78 17.11 12.48 -10.37
CA CYS A 78 16.28 12.07 -11.49
C CYS A 78 14.82 11.95 -11.04
N ASP A 79 13.91 12.08 -12.01
CA ASP A 79 12.55 11.71 -11.77
C ASP A 79 12.49 10.20 -11.49
N ALA A 80 11.66 9.82 -10.55
CA ALA A 80 11.54 8.42 -10.13
C ALA A 80 10.11 8.09 -9.74
N ARG A 81 9.82 6.80 -9.63
CA ARG A 81 8.57 6.31 -9.06
C ARG A 81 8.88 5.50 -7.81
N LYS A 82 8.10 5.75 -6.78
CA LYS A 82 8.20 5.07 -5.49
C LYS A 82 6.86 4.41 -5.20
N GLY A 83 6.91 3.18 -4.70
CA GLY A 83 5.68 2.50 -4.37
C GLY A 83 5.89 1.26 -3.54
N LEU A 84 4.79 0.58 -3.29
CA LEU A 84 4.73 -0.67 -2.56
C LEU A 84 4.13 -1.74 -3.44
N ARG A 85 4.62 -2.97 -3.30
CA ARG A 85 4.05 -4.14 -3.97
C ARG A 85 3.95 -5.27 -2.96
N PHE A 86 2.87 -6.02 -3.02
CA PHE A 86 2.73 -7.20 -2.19
C PHE A 86 3.54 -8.34 -2.78
N LEU A 87 4.37 -8.98 -1.94
CA LEU A 87 5.15 -10.15 -2.33
C LEU A 87 4.55 -11.44 -1.77
N HIS A 88 4.02 -11.37 -0.56
CA HIS A 88 3.49 -12.52 0.12
C HIS A 88 2.32 -12.10 1.01
N PHE A 89 1.20 -12.82 0.89
CA PHE A 89 0.05 -12.63 1.76
C PHE A 89 0.06 -13.65 2.87
N PRO A 90 -0.27 -13.26 4.11
CA PRO A 90 -0.41 -14.21 5.19
C PRO A 90 -1.69 -15.04 5.02
N TYR A 91 -1.77 -16.14 5.77
CA TYR A 91 -2.99 -16.94 5.78
C TYR A 91 -4.21 -16.13 6.23
N LEU A 92 -4.03 -15.29 7.26
CA LEU A 92 -5.04 -14.34 7.73
C LEU A 92 -4.54 -12.92 7.49
N LEU A 93 -5.17 -12.23 6.55
CA LEU A 93 -4.83 -10.85 6.23
C LEU A 93 -5.63 -9.91 7.10
N THR A 94 -4.95 -9.02 7.83
CA THR A 94 -5.57 -8.02 8.68
C THR A 94 -5.49 -6.67 8.00
N LEU A 95 -6.65 -6.04 7.80
CA LEU A 95 -6.75 -4.70 7.24
C LEU A 95 -7.18 -3.75 8.35
N GLN A 96 -6.41 -2.69 8.55
CA GLN A 96 -6.72 -1.65 9.53
C GLN A 96 -7.24 -0.43 8.77
N LEU A 97 -8.47 -0.03 9.05
CA LEU A 97 -9.04 1.18 8.45
C LEU A 97 -8.67 2.38 9.29
N LYS A 98 -8.00 3.35 8.68
CA LYS A 98 -7.63 4.59 9.35
C LYS A 98 -8.82 5.54 9.37
N ARG A 99 -9.70 5.37 10.38
CA ARG A 99 -10.93 6.16 10.53
C ARG A 99 -10.73 7.46 11.29
N PHE A 100 -9.49 7.75 11.70
CA PHE A 100 -9.19 9.00 12.39
C PHE A 100 -8.29 9.85 11.50
N ASP A 101 -8.64 11.12 11.40
CA ASP A 101 -7.85 12.12 10.71
C ASP A 101 -7.62 13.29 11.69
N PHE A 102 -6.78 14.23 11.32
CA PHE A 102 -6.47 15.39 12.13
C PHE A 102 -6.96 16.65 11.43
N ASP A 103 -7.81 17.42 12.10
CA ASP A 103 -8.27 18.71 11.59
C ASP A 103 -7.30 19.80 12.02
N TYR A 104 -6.51 20.30 11.08
CA TYR A 104 -5.52 21.33 11.34
C TYR A 104 -6.14 22.68 11.63
N THR A 105 -7.41 22.90 11.26
CA THR A 105 -8.14 24.12 11.55
C THR A 105 -8.53 24.20 13.03
N THR A 106 -9.06 23.10 13.57
CA THR A 106 -9.47 23.02 14.99
C THR A 106 -8.41 22.42 15.88
N MET A 107 -7.34 21.84 15.30
CA MET A 107 -6.26 21.14 16.01
C MET A 107 -6.75 19.94 16.82
N HIS A 108 -7.80 19.28 16.32
CA HIS A 108 -8.38 18.10 16.95
C HIS A 108 -8.38 16.91 16.00
N ARG A 109 -8.36 15.71 16.61
CA ARG A 109 -8.53 14.46 15.87
C ARG A 109 -10.00 14.30 15.51
N ILE A 110 -10.27 13.99 14.25
CA ILE A 110 -11.63 13.76 13.74
C ILE A 110 -11.80 12.28 13.41
N LYS A 111 -12.97 11.75 13.76
CA LYS A 111 -13.34 10.40 13.37
C LYS A 111 -14.05 10.46 12.02
N LEU A 112 -13.55 9.68 11.05
CA LEU A 112 -14.16 9.56 9.73
C LEU A 112 -15.27 8.51 9.80
N ASN A 113 -16.49 8.93 9.50
CA ASN A 113 -17.67 8.05 9.51
C ASN A 113 -18.09 7.65 8.10
N ASP A 114 -17.23 7.86 7.11
CA ASP A 114 -17.53 7.54 5.72
C ASP A 114 -17.77 6.05 5.54
N ARG A 115 -18.76 5.74 4.74
CA ARG A 115 -19.11 4.35 4.45
C ARG A 115 -18.05 3.73 3.54
N MET A 116 -17.61 2.53 3.89
CA MET A 116 -16.72 1.73 3.06
C MET A 116 -17.32 0.35 2.88
N THR A 117 -17.42 -0.11 1.64
CA THR A 117 -17.98 -1.42 1.34
C THR A 117 -16.92 -2.50 1.42
N PHE A 118 -17.33 -3.66 1.91
CA PHE A 118 -16.52 -4.85 2.02
C PHE A 118 -17.17 -5.97 1.20
N PRO A 119 -16.45 -6.60 0.27
CA PRO A 119 -16.97 -7.77 -0.42
C PRO A 119 -16.97 -8.98 0.52
N GLU A 120 -17.82 -9.96 0.24
CA GLU A 120 -17.77 -11.23 0.98
C GLU A 120 -16.47 -11.96 0.73
N GLU A 121 -15.97 -11.87 -0.50
CA GLU A 121 -14.71 -12.45 -0.91
C GLU A 121 -13.88 -11.35 -1.57
N LEU A 122 -12.63 -11.22 -1.13
CA LEU A 122 -11.70 -10.25 -1.68
C LEU A 122 -10.62 -10.99 -2.47
N ASP A 123 -10.55 -10.71 -3.77
CA ASP A 123 -9.50 -11.24 -4.63
C ASP A 123 -8.29 -10.32 -4.55
N MET A 124 -7.18 -10.82 -3.98
CA MET A 124 -5.95 -10.06 -3.83
C MET A 124 -4.99 -10.23 -5.00
N SER A 125 -5.32 -11.05 -6.01
CA SER A 125 -4.43 -11.29 -7.14
C SER A 125 -4.07 -10.02 -7.93
N PRO A 126 -4.95 -9.00 -8.09
CA PRO A 126 -4.57 -7.78 -8.77
C PRO A 126 -3.52 -6.95 -8.04
N PHE A 127 -3.32 -7.19 -6.75
CA PHE A 127 -2.43 -6.39 -5.90
C PHE A 127 -1.06 -7.02 -5.69
N ILE A 128 -0.85 -8.27 -6.12
CA ILE A 128 0.43 -8.97 -5.97
C ILE A 128 1.34 -8.67 -7.16
N ASP A 129 2.65 -8.71 -6.94
CA ASP A 129 3.63 -8.54 -8.01
C ASP A 129 3.53 -9.69 -9.02
N VAL A 130 3.49 -9.32 -10.29
CA VAL A 130 3.27 -10.25 -11.41
C VAL A 130 4.43 -11.24 -11.60
N GLU A 131 5.61 -10.86 -11.13
CA GLU A 131 6.83 -11.66 -11.26
C GLU A 131 6.94 -12.77 -10.22
N ASP A 132 6.08 -12.74 -9.21
CA ASP A 132 6.09 -13.77 -8.18
C ASP A 132 5.28 -14.97 -8.65
N GLU A 133 5.91 -16.14 -8.69
CA GLU A 133 5.30 -17.38 -9.18
C GLU A 133 4.09 -17.84 -8.35
N VAL A 134 3.85 -17.21 -7.21
CA VAL A 134 2.74 -17.55 -6.33
C VAL A 134 1.53 -16.67 -6.65
N ARG A 135 1.03 -16.79 -7.88
CA ARG A 135 -0.29 -16.25 -8.22
C ARG A 135 -1.38 -17.22 -7.79
N ALA A 136 -1.43 -17.52 -6.54
CA ALA A 136 -2.65 -18.13 -6.02
C ALA A 136 -3.68 -17.02 -5.91
N ALA A 137 -4.81 -17.19 -6.58
CA ALA A 137 -5.98 -16.36 -6.29
C ALA A 137 -6.28 -16.57 -4.81
N ILE A 138 -5.90 -15.59 -3.98
CA ILE A 138 -6.20 -15.65 -2.55
C ILE A 138 -7.54 -14.98 -2.39
N THR A 139 -8.55 -15.79 -2.23
CA THR A 139 -9.88 -15.33 -1.88
C THR A 139 -9.95 -15.21 -0.38
N LEU A 140 -10.08 -13.99 0.11
CA LEU A 140 -10.18 -13.71 1.54
C LEU A 140 -11.62 -13.41 1.89
N ARG A 141 -12.10 -14.03 2.97
CA ARG A 141 -13.38 -13.65 3.56
C ARG A 141 -13.13 -12.60 4.61
N LEU A 142 -13.81 -11.48 4.47
CA LEU A 142 -13.82 -10.40 5.44
C LEU A 142 -15.08 -10.53 6.26
N ASP A 143 -14.94 -10.95 7.49
CA ASP A 143 -16.05 -11.05 8.43
C ASP A 143 -16.32 -9.72 9.12
#